data_72f9044751a019d3c73da5c641183280
#
_entry.id   72f9044751a019d3c73da5c641183280
#
_cell.length_a   1.000
_cell.length_b   1.000
_cell.length_c   1.000
_cell.angle_alpha   90.00
_cell.angle_beta   90.00
_cell.angle_gamma   90.00
#
_symmetry.space_group_name_H-M   'P 1'
#
loop_
_entity.id
_entity.type
_entity.pdbx_description
1 polymer ?
#
loop_
_entity_poly.entity_id
_entity_poly.type
_entity_poly.pdbx_seq_one_letter_code
_entity_poly.pdbx_strand_id
1 'polypeptide(L)'
;MKQLTRMIAALCLFVTLLVLRELPAQIPAHYDFAGNVTRYGSKYELLILPVVLLLLSFGSRFLLLHFHRKAEQTESDKERQAAAANAKVLGIVIFPQTLILSCIQGVLLYNTVLALRGESFLSTLAGDKLLTILFGALLVLVGNVLPKCKRNGLVGFRLSWTRYNDITWQKSNRFAGIMLVAAGIFGIVSTAFSPKGYGMLLLAVYTMAAIVISIVRAWQVYRAEKARERDRG
;
A
#
# COMPACT_ATOMS: atom_id res chain seq x y z
N MET A 1 13.82 -10.12 11.41
CA MET A 1 12.74 -9.43 10.70
C MET A 1 11.94 -10.32 9.74
N LYS A 2 12.56 -11.08 8.79
CA LYS A 2 11.83 -11.92 7.80
C LYS A 2 10.93 -13.01 8.42
N GLN A 3 11.34 -13.64 9.52
CA GLN A 3 10.51 -14.62 10.24
C GLN A 3 9.36 -13.92 10.97
N LEU A 4 9.65 -12.81 11.63
CA LEU A 4 8.66 -12.02 12.37
C LEU A 4 7.51 -11.53 11.47
N THR A 5 7.81 -11.08 10.25
CA THR A 5 6.80 -10.68 9.26
C THR A 5 5.83 -11.82 8.95
N ARG A 6 6.36 -13.04 8.74
CA ARG A 6 5.51 -14.22 8.48
C ARG A 6 4.71 -14.66 9.69
N MET A 7 5.31 -14.56 10.88
CA MET A 7 4.59 -14.85 12.14
C MET A 7 3.43 -13.88 12.36
N ILE A 8 3.63 -12.58 12.10
CA ILE A 8 2.56 -11.57 12.20
C ILE A 8 1.44 -11.87 11.20
N ALA A 9 1.78 -12.16 9.94
CA ALA A 9 0.78 -12.48 8.92
C ALA A 9 0.00 -13.78 9.25
N ALA A 10 0.69 -14.81 9.75
CA ALA A 10 0.07 -16.06 10.19
C ALA A 10 -0.82 -15.84 11.44
N LEU A 11 -0.34 -15.06 12.40
CA LEU A 11 -1.12 -14.69 13.58
C LEU A 11 -2.38 -13.91 13.20
N CYS A 12 -2.27 -12.96 12.28
CA CYS A 12 -3.39 -12.19 11.76
C CYS A 12 -4.46 -13.11 11.14
N LEU A 13 -4.06 -14.08 10.32
CA LEU A 13 -4.99 -15.08 9.78
C LEU A 13 -5.58 -15.96 10.88
N PHE A 14 -4.76 -16.46 11.80
CA PHE A 14 -5.20 -17.32 12.89
C PHE A 14 -6.25 -16.64 13.76
N VAL A 15 -5.99 -15.41 14.19
CA VAL A 15 -6.95 -14.61 14.96
C VAL A 15 -8.24 -14.37 14.17
N THR A 16 -8.14 -14.05 12.86
CA THR A 16 -9.32 -13.90 12.02
C THR A 16 -10.14 -15.18 11.97
N LEU A 17 -9.51 -16.35 11.80
CA LEU A 17 -10.20 -17.65 11.78
C LEU A 17 -10.89 -17.97 13.11
N LEU A 18 -10.28 -17.61 14.24
CA LEU A 18 -10.92 -17.76 15.54
C LEU A 18 -12.17 -16.89 15.67
N VAL A 19 -12.07 -15.62 15.30
CA VAL A 19 -13.20 -14.68 15.35
C VAL A 19 -14.33 -15.12 14.41
N LEU A 20 -14.01 -15.64 13.22
CA LEU A 20 -15.02 -16.12 12.27
C LEU A 20 -15.92 -17.25 12.82
N ARG A 21 -15.44 -18.02 13.79
CA ARG A 21 -16.27 -19.09 14.41
C ARG A 21 -17.45 -18.51 15.17
N GLU A 22 -17.26 -17.37 15.80
CA GLU A 22 -18.27 -16.70 16.62
C GLU A 22 -19.19 -15.76 15.81
N LEU A 23 -18.84 -15.45 14.54
CA LEU A 23 -19.59 -14.53 13.71
C LEU A 23 -20.76 -15.22 12.99
N PRO A 24 -21.91 -14.55 12.82
CA PRO A 24 -23.01 -15.01 11.97
C PRO A 24 -22.56 -15.09 10.51
N ALA A 25 -23.36 -15.80 9.68
CA ALA A 25 -23.03 -15.99 8.26
C ALA A 25 -22.93 -14.66 7.48
N GLN A 26 -23.75 -13.68 7.86
CA GLN A 26 -23.76 -12.34 7.27
C GLN A 26 -23.34 -11.31 8.32
N ILE A 27 -22.46 -10.40 7.91
CA ILE A 27 -21.90 -9.32 8.71
C ILE A 27 -22.03 -7.99 7.97
N PRO A 28 -22.02 -6.85 8.65
CA PRO A 28 -21.82 -5.56 7.99
C PRO A 28 -20.50 -5.53 7.23
N ALA A 29 -20.57 -5.41 5.91
CA ALA A 29 -19.39 -5.49 5.04
C ALA A 29 -19.03 -4.16 4.35
N HIS A 30 -19.96 -3.21 4.29
CA HIS A 30 -19.72 -1.88 3.76
C HIS A 30 -20.44 -0.82 4.57
N TYR A 31 -19.77 0.30 4.79
CA TYR A 31 -20.26 1.44 5.53
C TYR A 31 -20.18 2.70 4.66
N ASP A 32 -21.12 3.62 4.84
CA ASP A 32 -21.01 4.97 4.28
C ASP A 32 -19.99 5.80 5.08
N PHE A 33 -19.73 7.03 4.63
CA PHE A 33 -18.82 7.96 5.33
C PHE A 33 -19.33 8.36 6.73
N ALA A 34 -20.63 8.24 7.00
CA ALA A 34 -21.20 8.50 8.32
C ALA A 34 -21.06 7.29 9.25
N GLY A 35 -20.62 6.13 8.74
CA GLY A 35 -20.45 4.88 9.47
C GLY A 35 -21.72 4.04 9.55
N ASN A 36 -22.76 4.34 8.75
CA ASN A 36 -23.95 3.50 8.64
C ASN A 36 -23.68 2.31 7.73
N VAL A 37 -24.25 1.17 8.07
CA VAL A 37 -24.13 -0.04 7.25
C VAL A 37 -24.93 0.14 5.97
N THR A 38 -24.24 0.04 4.83
CA THR A 38 -24.87 0.13 3.49
C THR A 38 -24.96 -1.21 2.79
N ARG A 39 -24.16 -2.21 3.23
CA ARG A 39 -24.22 -3.57 2.68
C ARG A 39 -23.84 -4.60 3.74
N TYR A 40 -24.61 -5.68 3.78
CA TYR A 40 -24.23 -6.91 4.47
C TYR A 40 -23.55 -7.87 3.48
N GLY A 41 -22.56 -8.60 3.95
CA GLY A 41 -21.80 -9.56 3.16
C GLY A 41 -21.46 -10.80 3.95
N SER A 42 -20.81 -11.77 3.30
CA SER A 42 -20.35 -12.98 3.96
C SER A 42 -19.25 -12.68 4.96
N LYS A 43 -19.27 -13.32 6.13
CA LYS A 43 -18.19 -13.23 7.11
C LYS A 43 -16.81 -13.62 6.54
N TYR A 44 -16.78 -14.44 5.50
CA TYR A 44 -15.54 -14.84 4.83
C TYR A 44 -14.85 -13.70 4.06
N GLU A 45 -15.53 -12.58 3.82
CA GLU A 45 -14.89 -11.38 3.25
C GLU A 45 -13.76 -10.86 4.19
N LEU A 46 -13.85 -11.10 5.50
CA LEU A 46 -12.78 -10.77 6.46
C LEU A 46 -11.48 -11.55 6.23
N LEU A 47 -11.50 -12.65 5.48
CA LEU A 47 -10.29 -13.40 5.13
C LEU A 47 -9.47 -12.75 4.01
N ILE A 48 -10.06 -11.83 3.23
CA ILE A 48 -9.38 -11.23 2.09
C ILE A 48 -8.05 -10.59 2.52
N LEU A 49 -8.06 -9.74 3.52
CA LEU A 49 -6.87 -9.03 3.95
C LEU A 49 -5.80 -9.94 4.59
N PRO A 50 -6.11 -10.86 5.51
CA PRO A 50 -5.14 -11.82 6.03
C PRO A 50 -4.54 -12.73 4.96
N VAL A 51 -5.33 -13.17 3.97
CA VAL A 51 -4.83 -13.97 2.85
C VAL A 51 -3.89 -13.13 1.99
N VAL A 52 -4.25 -11.88 1.66
CA VAL A 52 -3.37 -10.95 0.95
C VAL A 52 -2.07 -10.72 1.73
N LEU A 53 -2.13 -10.56 3.06
CA LEU A 53 -0.94 -10.44 3.91
C LEU A 53 -0.02 -11.66 3.82
N LEU A 54 -0.57 -12.87 3.85
CA LEU A 54 0.21 -14.09 3.65
C LEU A 54 0.84 -14.13 2.27
N LEU A 55 0.07 -13.85 1.21
CA LEU A 55 0.59 -13.82 -0.16
C LEU A 55 1.70 -12.79 -0.32
N LEU A 56 1.54 -11.59 0.24
CA LEU A 56 2.59 -10.57 0.25
C LEU A 56 3.83 -11.03 1.04
N SER A 57 3.65 -11.68 2.18
CA SER A 57 4.74 -12.18 3.01
C SER A 57 5.56 -13.29 2.30
N PHE A 58 4.89 -14.25 1.65
CA PHE A 58 5.56 -15.29 0.86
C PHE A 58 6.10 -14.76 -0.47
N GLY A 59 5.32 -13.95 -1.19
CA GLY A 59 5.72 -13.30 -2.44
C GLY A 59 6.94 -12.40 -2.26
N SER A 60 7.02 -11.69 -1.14
CA SER A 60 8.18 -10.87 -0.81
C SER A 60 9.47 -11.69 -0.68
N ARG A 61 9.38 -12.91 -0.12
CA ARG A 61 10.53 -13.83 -0.07
C ARG A 61 10.97 -14.26 -1.46
N PHE A 62 10.01 -14.59 -2.32
CA PHE A 62 10.30 -14.94 -3.71
C PHE A 62 10.96 -13.76 -4.44
N LEU A 63 10.43 -12.56 -4.30
CA LEU A 63 11.02 -11.35 -4.90
C LEU A 63 12.42 -11.06 -4.36
N LEU A 64 12.64 -11.19 -3.06
CA LEU A 64 13.97 -11.02 -2.45
C LEU A 64 14.97 -12.03 -3.01
N LEU A 65 14.59 -13.32 -3.08
CA LEU A 65 15.43 -14.36 -3.66
C LEU A 65 15.71 -14.11 -5.14
N HIS A 66 14.69 -13.67 -5.90
CA HIS A 66 14.85 -13.28 -7.30
C HIS A 66 15.89 -12.17 -7.47
N PHE A 67 15.79 -11.07 -6.70
CA PHE A 67 16.74 -9.98 -6.79
C PHE A 67 18.15 -10.37 -6.30
N HIS A 68 18.28 -11.20 -5.28
CA HIS A 68 19.58 -11.71 -4.83
C HIS A 68 20.23 -12.57 -5.92
N ARG A 69 19.51 -13.56 -6.47
CA ARG A 69 20.01 -14.40 -7.57
C ARG A 69 20.40 -13.56 -8.79
N LYS A 70 19.57 -12.58 -9.15
CA LYS A 70 19.89 -11.68 -10.26
C LYS A 70 21.16 -10.90 -9.99
N ALA A 71 21.41 -10.45 -8.77
CA ALA A 71 22.64 -9.76 -8.40
C ALA A 71 23.88 -10.64 -8.46
N GLU A 72 23.75 -11.95 -8.18
CA GLU A 72 24.83 -12.92 -8.23
C GLU A 72 25.16 -13.39 -9.66
N GLN A 73 24.15 -13.51 -10.52
CA GLN A 73 24.27 -14.10 -11.86
C GLN A 73 24.61 -13.09 -12.96
N THR A 74 24.47 -11.80 -12.68
CA THR A 74 24.68 -10.75 -13.69
C THR A 74 26.15 -10.31 -13.73
N GLU A 75 26.73 -10.22 -14.92
CA GLU A 75 28.09 -9.72 -15.14
C GLU A 75 28.17 -8.18 -15.08
N SER A 76 27.07 -7.50 -15.39
CA SER A 76 26.99 -6.05 -15.36
C SER A 76 26.94 -5.50 -13.94
N ASP A 77 27.93 -4.73 -13.53
CA ASP A 77 27.98 -4.07 -12.23
C ASP A 77 26.77 -3.14 -11.99
N LYS A 78 26.30 -2.46 -13.05
CA LYS A 78 25.10 -1.61 -12.98
C LYS A 78 23.86 -2.42 -12.64
N GLU A 79 23.64 -3.56 -13.28
CA GLU A 79 22.48 -4.42 -13.01
C GLU A 79 22.59 -5.10 -11.65
N ARG A 80 23.79 -5.52 -11.23
CA ARG A 80 24.06 -6.07 -9.90
C ARG A 80 23.68 -5.08 -8.81
N GLN A 81 24.14 -3.82 -8.91
CA GLN A 81 23.79 -2.75 -7.97
C GLN A 81 22.29 -2.43 -7.97
N ALA A 82 21.63 -2.44 -9.13
CA ALA A 82 20.20 -2.21 -9.23
C ALA A 82 19.39 -3.34 -8.55
N ALA A 83 19.77 -4.60 -8.75
CA ALA A 83 19.13 -5.74 -8.12
C ALA A 83 19.32 -5.71 -6.59
N ALA A 84 20.54 -5.45 -6.11
CA ALA A 84 20.83 -5.32 -4.68
C ALA A 84 20.05 -4.16 -4.03
N ALA A 85 19.94 -2.99 -4.70
CA ALA A 85 19.14 -1.87 -4.24
C ALA A 85 17.66 -2.22 -4.11
N ASN A 86 17.08 -2.92 -5.09
CA ASN A 86 15.69 -3.36 -5.05
C ASN A 86 15.42 -4.40 -3.94
N ALA A 87 16.36 -5.33 -3.71
CA ALA A 87 16.29 -6.26 -2.58
C ALA A 87 16.30 -5.52 -1.24
N LYS A 88 17.17 -4.53 -1.07
CA LYS A 88 17.24 -3.70 0.14
C LYS A 88 15.93 -2.94 0.38
N VAL A 89 15.39 -2.32 -0.66
CA VAL A 89 14.11 -1.60 -0.61
C VAL A 89 12.97 -2.50 -0.15
N LEU A 90 12.83 -3.68 -0.74
CA LEU A 90 11.83 -4.68 -0.32
C LEU A 90 12.03 -5.08 1.15
N GLY A 91 13.28 -5.35 1.57
CA GLY A 91 13.59 -5.74 2.94
C GLY A 91 13.18 -4.70 3.98
N ILE A 92 13.22 -3.41 3.63
CA ILE A 92 12.82 -2.31 4.52
C ILE A 92 11.30 -2.18 4.61
N VAL A 93 10.59 -2.36 3.50
CA VAL A 93 9.15 -2.04 3.40
C VAL A 93 8.24 -3.14 3.92
N ILE A 94 8.64 -4.40 3.76
CA ILE A 94 7.78 -5.56 4.04
C ILE A 94 7.28 -5.58 5.48
N PHE A 95 8.17 -5.35 6.45
CA PHE A 95 7.80 -5.42 7.87
C PHE A 95 6.80 -4.34 8.29
N PRO A 96 7.07 -3.02 8.09
CA PRO A 96 6.12 -1.99 8.50
C PRO A 96 4.81 -2.05 7.71
N GLN A 97 4.83 -2.42 6.44
CA GLN A 97 3.62 -2.64 5.66
C GLN A 97 2.76 -3.77 6.26
N THR A 98 3.38 -4.90 6.61
CA THR A 98 2.66 -6.01 7.25
C THR A 98 2.05 -5.58 8.57
N LEU A 99 2.78 -4.82 9.37
CA LEU A 99 2.28 -4.32 10.67
C LEU A 99 1.07 -3.41 10.48
N ILE A 100 1.16 -2.41 9.59
CA ILE A 100 0.05 -1.48 9.32
C ILE A 100 -1.20 -2.24 8.83
N LEU A 101 -1.04 -3.14 7.86
CA LEU A 101 -2.17 -3.91 7.34
C LEU A 101 -2.76 -4.87 8.38
N SER A 102 -1.94 -5.43 9.28
CA SER A 102 -2.44 -6.23 10.41
C SER A 102 -3.22 -5.37 11.43
N CYS A 103 -2.79 -4.13 11.67
CA CYS A 103 -3.56 -3.18 12.50
C CYS A 103 -4.91 -2.84 11.85
N ILE A 104 -4.94 -2.62 10.53
CA ILE A 104 -6.20 -2.39 9.80
C ILE A 104 -7.13 -3.59 9.96
N GLN A 105 -6.62 -4.83 9.80
CA GLN A 105 -7.41 -6.04 10.03
C GLN A 105 -7.95 -6.12 11.46
N GLY A 106 -7.14 -5.78 12.45
CA GLY A 106 -7.57 -5.72 13.85
C GLY A 106 -8.73 -4.75 14.08
N VAL A 107 -8.67 -3.56 13.46
CA VAL A 107 -9.76 -2.58 13.51
C VAL A 107 -11.03 -3.12 12.86
N LEU A 108 -10.91 -3.78 11.70
CA LEU A 108 -12.05 -4.38 11.00
C LEU A 108 -12.70 -5.49 11.82
N LEU A 109 -11.91 -6.41 12.41
CA LEU A 109 -12.41 -7.46 13.28
C LEU A 109 -13.11 -6.89 14.52
N TYR A 110 -12.49 -5.91 15.17
CA TYR A 110 -13.05 -5.26 16.36
C TYR A 110 -14.40 -4.61 16.04
N ASN A 111 -14.46 -3.85 14.93
CA ASN A 111 -15.71 -3.25 14.48
C ASN A 111 -16.80 -4.28 14.17
N THR A 112 -16.43 -5.40 13.55
CA THR A 112 -17.40 -6.48 13.24
C THR A 112 -17.96 -7.11 14.50
N VAL A 113 -17.10 -7.36 15.51
CA VAL A 113 -17.56 -7.91 16.81
C VAL A 113 -18.48 -6.92 17.55
N LEU A 114 -18.17 -5.62 17.53
CA LEU A 114 -19.04 -4.60 18.10
C LEU A 114 -20.39 -4.52 17.38
N ALA A 115 -20.40 -4.69 16.07
CA ALA A 115 -21.62 -4.65 15.28
C ALA A 115 -22.63 -5.75 15.68
N LEU A 116 -22.17 -6.88 16.24
CA LEU A 116 -23.06 -7.90 16.81
C LEU A 116 -23.81 -7.40 18.06
N ARG A 117 -23.31 -6.37 18.72
CA ARG A 117 -23.94 -5.72 19.88
C ARG A 117 -24.74 -4.47 19.50
N GLY A 118 -24.92 -4.22 18.20
CA GLY A 118 -25.57 -3.00 17.71
C GLY A 118 -24.68 -1.75 17.80
N GLU A 119 -23.38 -1.91 18.07
CA GLU A 119 -22.42 -0.82 18.15
C GLU A 119 -21.53 -0.79 16.89
N SER A 120 -20.88 0.33 16.60
CA SER A 120 -19.91 0.41 15.51
C SER A 120 -18.77 1.33 15.90
N PHE A 121 -17.55 0.80 15.96
CA PHE A 121 -16.35 1.58 16.19
C PHE A 121 -16.06 2.53 15.02
N LEU A 122 -16.25 2.08 13.78
CA LEU A 122 -16.03 2.91 12.60
C LEU A 122 -17.04 4.05 12.49
N SER A 123 -18.20 3.94 13.15
CA SER A 123 -19.15 5.03 13.27
C SER A 123 -18.75 6.07 14.33
N THR A 124 -17.68 5.82 15.11
CA THR A 124 -17.13 6.83 16.02
C THR A 124 -16.12 7.72 15.31
N LEU A 125 -15.93 8.94 15.81
CA LEU A 125 -14.88 9.84 15.32
C LEU A 125 -13.47 9.22 15.47
N ALA A 126 -13.25 8.46 16.55
CA ALA A 126 -11.97 7.80 16.80
C ALA A 126 -11.69 6.69 15.77
N GLY A 127 -12.71 5.90 15.40
CA GLY A 127 -12.57 4.84 14.39
C GLY A 127 -12.27 5.37 13.00
N ASP A 128 -12.99 6.40 12.56
CA ASP A 128 -12.75 7.08 11.28
C ASP A 128 -11.32 7.64 11.21
N LYS A 129 -10.89 8.36 12.25
CA LYS A 129 -9.53 8.92 12.33
C LYS A 129 -8.47 7.84 12.33
N LEU A 130 -8.64 6.76 13.10
CA LEU A 130 -7.67 5.68 13.18
C LEU A 130 -7.45 5.00 11.82
N LEU A 131 -8.51 4.67 11.10
CA LEU A 131 -8.38 4.08 9.76
C LEU A 131 -7.70 5.03 8.79
N THR A 132 -8.09 6.30 8.78
CA THR A 132 -7.48 7.31 7.91
C THR A 132 -5.97 7.45 8.19
N ILE A 133 -5.57 7.46 9.48
CA ILE A 133 -4.15 7.53 9.87
C ILE A 133 -3.40 6.28 9.38
N LEU A 134 -3.95 5.09 9.55
CA LEU A 134 -3.32 3.84 9.11
C LEU A 134 -3.13 3.80 7.59
N PHE A 135 -4.15 4.14 6.82
CA PHE A 135 -4.04 4.20 5.36
C PHE A 135 -3.12 5.33 4.90
N GLY A 136 -3.17 6.50 5.53
CA GLY A 136 -2.25 7.60 5.26
C GLY A 136 -0.79 7.22 5.54
N ALA A 137 -0.52 6.53 6.66
CA ALA A 137 0.80 6.01 6.99
C ALA A 137 1.29 4.98 5.95
N LEU A 138 0.40 4.13 5.43
CA LEU A 138 0.73 3.21 4.36
C LEU A 138 1.14 3.95 3.07
N LEU A 139 0.42 5.02 2.70
CA LEU A 139 0.78 5.86 1.55
C LEU A 139 2.15 6.53 1.74
N VAL A 140 2.42 7.08 2.93
CA VAL A 140 3.73 7.67 3.28
C VAL A 140 4.83 6.62 3.16
N LEU A 141 4.62 5.40 3.69
CA LEU A 141 5.57 4.31 3.60
C LEU A 141 5.88 3.95 2.15
N VAL A 142 4.85 3.71 1.33
CA VAL A 142 5.00 3.34 -0.09
C VAL A 142 5.65 4.49 -0.86
N GLY A 143 5.18 5.71 -0.68
CA GLY A 143 5.71 6.90 -1.35
C GLY A 143 7.19 7.15 -1.05
N ASN A 144 7.63 6.94 0.19
CA ASN A 144 9.04 7.09 0.59
C ASN A 144 9.97 6.03 -0.03
N VAL A 145 9.42 4.93 -0.49
CA VAL A 145 10.17 3.81 -1.06
C VAL A 145 10.29 3.90 -2.59
N LEU A 146 9.29 4.44 -3.28
CA LEU A 146 9.27 4.53 -4.74
C LEU A 146 10.53 5.17 -5.35
N PRO A 147 11.08 6.31 -4.82
CA PRO A 147 12.28 6.91 -5.36
C PRO A 147 13.53 6.02 -5.28
N LYS A 148 13.53 5.06 -4.35
CA LYS A 148 14.66 4.17 -4.09
C LYS A 148 14.67 2.95 -5.01
N CYS A 149 13.53 2.66 -5.68
CA CYS A 149 13.43 1.55 -6.62
C CYS A 149 14.24 1.84 -7.88
N LYS A 150 15.15 0.97 -8.23
CA LYS A 150 15.84 0.97 -9.52
C LYS A 150 14.96 0.34 -10.59
N ARG A 151 15.18 0.69 -11.87
CA ARG A 151 14.37 0.17 -12.98
C ARG A 151 14.36 -1.37 -13.00
N ASN A 152 13.15 -1.93 -12.93
CA ASN A 152 12.93 -3.37 -12.91
C ASN A 152 11.53 -3.73 -13.41
N GLY A 153 11.26 -5.02 -13.56
CA GLY A 153 9.97 -5.55 -14.01
C GLY A 153 8.92 -5.76 -12.90
N LEU A 154 9.22 -5.54 -11.61
CA LEU A 154 8.41 -6.04 -10.50
C LEU A 154 7.91 -4.96 -9.55
N VAL A 155 8.75 -3.99 -9.15
CA VAL A 155 8.46 -3.02 -8.09
C VAL A 155 8.66 -1.59 -8.59
N GLY A 156 7.72 -0.67 -8.26
CA GLY A 156 7.78 0.75 -8.60
C GLY A 156 6.53 1.26 -9.31
N PHE A 157 6.52 2.55 -9.66
CA PHE A 157 5.49 3.17 -10.48
C PHE A 157 5.70 2.80 -11.95
N ARG A 158 4.98 1.76 -12.41
CA ARG A 158 5.25 1.02 -13.63
C ARG A 158 4.19 1.27 -14.69
N LEU A 159 4.43 2.23 -15.55
CA LEU A 159 3.70 2.43 -16.80
C LEU A 159 4.66 2.13 -17.98
N SER A 160 4.13 1.85 -19.16
CA SER A 160 4.97 1.54 -20.35
C SER A 160 6.02 2.63 -20.59
N TRP A 161 5.62 3.88 -20.49
CA TRP A 161 6.51 5.04 -20.68
C TRP A 161 7.44 5.34 -19.52
N THR A 162 7.11 4.98 -18.26
CA THR A 162 8.05 5.15 -17.15
C THR A 162 9.24 4.20 -17.24
N ARG A 163 9.07 3.08 -17.94
CA ARG A 163 10.12 2.07 -18.16
C ARG A 163 10.98 2.32 -19.38
N TYR A 164 10.76 3.39 -20.11
CA TYR A 164 11.46 3.72 -21.36
C TYR A 164 12.99 3.71 -21.18
N ASN A 165 13.52 4.50 -20.24
CA ASN A 165 14.92 4.49 -19.85
C ASN A 165 15.10 4.75 -18.35
N ASP A 166 16.35 4.75 -17.85
CA ASP A 166 16.63 4.94 -16.42
C ASP A 166 16.26 6.35 -15.94
N ILE A 167 16.32 7.36 -16.81
CA ILE A 167 15.98 8.76 -16.49
C ILE A 167 14.48 8.90 -16.30
N THR A 168 13.68 8.36 -17.24
CA THR A 168 12.22 8.39 -17.14
C THR A 168 11.75 7.61 -15.92
N TRP A 169 12.35 6.46 -15.63
CA TRP A 169 12.07 5.67 -14.45
C TRP A 169 12.32 6.47 -13.16
N GLN A 170 13.53 7.01 -13.01
CA GLN A 170 13.93 7.69 -11.77
C GLN A 170 13.10 8.95 -11.52
N LYS A 171 12.91 9.79 -12.54
CA LYS A 171 12.10 11.01 -12.41
C LYS A 171 10.65 10.72 -12.09
N SER A 172 10.04 9.72 -12.75
CA SER A 172 8.64 9.34 -12.52
C SER A 172 8.41 8.73 -11.15
N ASN A 173 9.27 7.78 -10.72
CA ASN A 173 9.14 7.17 -9.40
C ASN A 173 9.42 8.15 -8.26
N ARG A 174 10.38 9.09 -8.44
CA ARG A 174 10.64 10.15 -7.47
C ARG A 174 9.44 11.07 -7.31
N PHE A 175 8.86 11.51 -8.41
CA PHE A 175 7.70 12.40 -8.39
C PHE A 175 6.47 11.70 -7.80
N ALA A 176 6.14 10.48 -8.24
CA ALA A 176 5.03 9.71 -7.71
C ALA A 176 5.20 9.42 -6.21
N GLY A 177 6.44 9.14 -5.76
CA GLY A 177 6.75 8.97 -4.36
C GLY A 177 6.45 10.22 -3.52
N ILE A 178 6.88 11.40 -3.99
CA ILE A 178 6.60 12.67 -3.32
C ILE A 178 5.09 12.92 -3.25
N MET A 179 4.37 12.70 -4.34
CA MET A 179 2.91 12.89 -4.38
C MET A 179 2.16 11.96 -3.43
N LEU A 180 2.57 10.68 -3.32
CA LEU A 180 1.96 9.76 -2.36
C LEU A 180 2.27 10.12 -0.91
N VAL A 181 3.50 10.54 -0.61
CA VAL A 181 3.86 11.05 0.73
C VAL A 181 3.00 12.26 1.08
N ALA A 182 2.89 13.22 0.17
CA ALA A 182 2.06 14.41 0.37
C ALA A 182 0.59 14.03 0.60
N ALA A 183 0.01 13.15 -0.24
CA ALA A 183 -1.37 12.68 -0.07
C ALA A 183 -1.59 12.01 1.29
N GLY A 184 -0.66 11.16 1.73
CA GLY A 184 -0.73 10.51 3.04
C GLY A 184 -0.64 11.51 4.20
N ILE A 185 0.30 12.45 4.15
CA ILE A 185 0.46 13.48 5.18
C ILE A 185 -0.77 14.40 5.22
N PHE A 186 -1.21 14.92 4.07
CA PHE A 186 -2.41 15.77 4.02
C PHE A 186 -3.66 15.04 4.49
N GLY A 187 -3.82 13.76 4.15
CA GLY A 187 -4.91 12.92 4.66
C GLY A 187 -4.88 12.77 6.18
N ILE A 188 -3.71 12.49 6.76
CA ILE A 188 -3.54 12.39 8.23
C ILE A 188 -3.81 13.73 8.91
N VAL A 189 -3.25 14.82 8.39
CA VAL A 189 -3.39 16.15 9.00
C VAL A 189 -4.84 16.65 8.88
N SER A 190 -5.44 16.56 7.69
CA SER A 190 -6.82 17.01 7.48
C SER A 190 -7.83 16.24 8.33
N THR A 191 -7.58 14.97 8.62
CA THR A 191 -8.43 14.14 9.51
C THR A 191 -8.52 14.71 10.95
N ALA A 192 -7.49 15.43 11.42
CA ALA A 192 -7.54 16.07 12.75
C ALA A 192 -8.64 17.12 12.83
N PHE A 193 -8.89 17.83 11.73
CA PHE A 193 -9.80 18.99 11.64
C PHE A 193 -11.13 18.67 10.96
N SER A 194 -11.23 17.50 10.29
CA SER A 194 -12.44 17.11 9.55
C SER A 194 -13.54 16.58 10.47
N PRO A 195 -14.82 16.83 10.12
CA PRO A 195 -15.94 16.12 10.73
C PRO A 195 -15.83 14.60 10.50
N LYS A 196 -16.56 13.84 11.30
CA LYS A 196 -16.71 12.39 11.16
C LYS A 196 -17.10 12.01 9.72
N GLY A 197 -16.46 10.97 9.19
CA GLY A 197 -16.71 10.42 7.86
C GLY A 197 -15.95 11.12 6.72
N TYR A 198 -15.41 12.32 6.94
CA TYR A 198 -14.68 13.04 5.90
C TYR A 198 -13.20 12.68 5.81
N GLY A 199 -12.60 12.07 6.84
CA GLY A 199 -11.19 11.71 6.87
C GLY A 199 -10.82 10.77 5.71
N MET A 200 -11.52 9.66 5.57
CA MET A 200 -11.30 8.68 4.49
C MET A 200 -11.64 9.27 3.11
N LEU A 201 -12.69 10.08 2.99
CA LEU A 201 -13.04 10.75 1.74
C LEU A 201 -11.91 11.67 1.26
N LEU A 202 -11.40 12.53 2.15
CA LEU A 202 -10.30 13.44 1.83
C LEU A 202 -9.03 12.68 1.45
N LEU A 203 -8.69 11.63 2.19
CA LEU A 203 -7.56 10.77 1.86
C LEU A 203 -7.71 10.13 0.47
N ALA A 204 -8.91 9.65 0.13
CA ALA A 204 -9.20 9.09 -1.20
C ALA A 204 -9.04 10.15 -2.31
N VAL A 205 -9.56 11.37 -2.10
CA VAL A 205 -9.43 12.49 -3.05
C VAL A 205 -7.96 12.86 -3.24
N TYR A 206 -7.18 13.02 -2.16
CA TYR A 206 -5.75 13.34 -2.26
C TYR A 206 -4.97 12.23 -2.95
N THR A 207 -5.29 10.97 -2.67
CA THR A 207 -4.64 9.82 -3.32
C THR A 207 -4.96 9.78 -4.81
N MET A 208 -6.21 9.97 -5.20
CA MET A 208 -6.62 10.01 -6.60
C MET A 208 -5.93 11.17 -7.33
N ALA A 209 -5.91 12.36 -6.75
CA ALA A 209 -5.20 13.51 -7.31
C ALA A 209 -3.70 13.21 -7.48
N ALA A 210 -3.06 12.63 -6.46
CA ALA A 210 -1.65 12.24 -6.50
C ALA A 210 -1.35 11.25 -7.64
N ILE A 211 -2.22 10.26 -7.85
CA ILE A 211 -2.09 9.28 -8.94
C ILE A 211 -2.21 9.97 -10.30
N VAL A 212 -3.27 10.74 -10.53
CA VAL A 212 -3.53 11.41 -11.82
C VAL A 212 -2.39 12.36 -12.18
N ILE A 213 -1.97 13.22 -11.24
CA ILE A 213 -0.87 14.17 -11.45
C ILE A 213 0.43 13.41 -11.75
N SER A 214 0.69 12.28 -11.06
CA SER A 214 1.87 11.45 -11.30
C SER A 214 1.86 10.80 -12.69
N ILE A 215 0.71 10.35 -13.17
CA ILE A 215 0.54 9.78 -14.51
C ILE A 215 0.87 10.85 -15.57
N VAL A 216 0.26 12.04 -15.44
CA VAL A 216 0.49 13.17 -16.37
C VAL A 216 1.97 13.57 -16.37
N ARG A 217 2.57 13.71 -15.19
CA ARG A 217 3.99 14.07 -15.06
C ARG A 217 4.92 13.03 -15.66
N ALA A 218 4.65 11.75 -15.44
CA ALA A 218 5.43 10.67 -16.03
C ALA A 218 5.37 10.68 -17.57
N TRP A 219 4.20 10.98 -18.15
CA TRP A 219 4.05 11.16 -19.59
C TRP A 219 4.85 12.35 -20.13
N GLN A 220 4.81 13.49 -19.45
CA GLN A 220 5.61 14.67 -19.83
C GLN A 220 7.12 14.36 -19.82
N VAL A 221 7.59 13.67 -18.77
CA VAL A 221 9.00 13.25 -18.66
C VAL A 221 9.40 12.34 -19.83
N TYR A 222 8.54 11.36 -20.16
CA TYR A 222 8.77 10.48 -21.30
C TYR A 222 8.88 11.24 -22.63
N ARG A 223 7.93 12.14 -22.89
CA ARG A 223 7.94 12.97 -24.13
C ARG A 223 9.20 13.82 -24.22
N ALA A 224 9.61 14.43 -23.14
CA ALA A 224 10.82 15.25 -23.11
C ALA A 224 12.10 14.43 -23.35
N GLU A 225 12.21 13.24 -22.77
CA GLU A 225 13.38 12.38 -23.03
C GLU A 225 13.41 11.86 -24.47
N LYS A 226 12.26 11.49 -25.03
CA LYS A 226 12.16 11.04 -26.43
C LYS A 226 12.50 12.14 -27.43
N ALA A 227 12.14 13.39 -27.15
CA ALA A 227 12.54 14.54 -27.99
C ALA A 227 14.06 14.75 -27.94
N ARG A 228 14.65 14.74 -26.72
CA ARG A 228 16.11 14.88 -26.55
C ARG A 228 16.93 13.82 -27.28
N GLU A 229 16.43 12.58 -27.35
CA GLU A 229 17.11 11.49 -28.06
C GLU A 229 17.06 11.72 -29.58
N ARG A 230 15.95 12.28 -30.09
CA ARG A 230 15.85 12.67 -31.53
C ARG A 230 16.82 13.76 -31.92
N ASP A 231 17.04 14.74 -31.03
CA ASP A 231 17.93 15.89 -31.32
C ASP A 231 19.42 15.51 -31.23
N ARG A 232 19.74 14.32 -30.73
CA ARG A 232 21.11 13.81 -30.58
C ARG A 232 21.53 12.78 -31.62
N GLY A 233 20.59 12.23 -32.38
CA GLY A 233 20.84 11.26 -33.44
C GLY A 233 20.68 11.87 -34.82
#